data_f7e2a78ac343971e2d7ae3cf5aa18203
#
_entry.id   f7e2a78ac343971e2d7ae3cf5aa18203
#
_cell.length_a   1.000
_cell.length_b   1.000
_cell.length_c   1.000
_cell.angle_alpha   90.00
_cell.angle_beta   90.00
_cell.angle_gamma   90.00
#
_symmetry.space_group_name_H-M   'P 1'
#
loop_
_entity.id
_entity.type
_entity.pdbx_description
1 polymer ?
#
loop_
_entity_poly.entity_id
_entity_poly.type
_entity_poly.pdbx_seq_one_letter_code
_entity_poly.pdbx_strand_id
1 'polypeptide(L)'
;SQGGAHTWVTVPKTDRIKAIVAWEPGAMLPFPNDRPRPVTDFPDERGFVMVAPEVFQKFAGIPTLIIYGDYIPDKPSGNPEVDEWGGRLQLARLWAAEVNRRGGDVTVIHLPELGYRGNTHFPFSDLNNVEMADLMSEWLKEKGLDR
;
A
#
# COMPACT_ATOMS: atom_id res chain seq x y z
N SER A 1 8.38 -1.97 3.00
CA SER A 1 8.60 -3.25 3.68
C SER A 1 8.13 -3.21 5.13
N GLN A 2 8.96 -3.51 6.12
CA GLN A 2 8.53 -3.61 7.53
C GLN A 2 7.96 -2.29 8.10
N GLY A 3 8.47 -1.13 7.68
CA GLY A 3 7.93 0.17 8.06
C GLY A 3 6.46 0.35 7.72
N GLY A 4 6.01 -0.20 6.59
CA GLY A 4 4.60 -0.22 6.22
C GLY A 4 3.74 -1.00 7.23
N ALA A 5 4.20 -2.17 7.68
CA ALA A 5 3.50 -2.94 8.70
C ALA A 5 3.37 -2.15 10.03
N HIS A 6 4.41 -1.43 10.44
CA HIS A 6 4.35 -0.55 11.62
C HIS A 6 3.34 0.60 11.46
N THR A 7 3.20 1.14 10.23
CA THR A 7 2.20 2.17 9.94
C THR A 7 0.79 1.66 10.22
N TRP A 8 0.46 0.45 9.75
CA TRP A 8 -0.87 -0.12 9.92
C TRP A 8 -1.27 -0.33 11.38
N VAL A 9 -0.33 -0.70 12.25
CA VAL A 9 -0.60 -0.85 13.70
C VAL A 9 -0.55 0.46 14.47
N THR A 10 0.01 1.51 13.88
CA THR A 10 0.10 2.84 14.51
C THR A 10 -1.17 3.66 14.32
N VAL A 11 -1.75 3.62 13.11
CA VAL A 11 -2.95 4.39 12.75
C VAL A 11 -4.08 4.25 13.77
N PRO A 12 -4.45 3.06 14.24
CA PRO A 12 -5.55 2.94 15.21
C PRO A 12 -5.28 3.56 16.59
N LYS A 13 -4.01 3.90 16.89
CA LYS A 13 -3.56 4.35 18.22
C LYS A 13 -3.49 5.86 18.37
N THR A 14 -3.67 6.63 17.28
CA THR A 14 -3.51 8.08 17.32
C THR A 14 -4.33 8.76 16.22
N ASP A 15 -4.87 9.95 16.53
CA ASP A 15 -5.60 10.79 15.58
C ASP A 15 -4.69 11.90 14.97
N ARG A 16 -3.37 11.80 15.16
CA ARG A 16 -2.40 12.83 14.74
C ARG A 16 -1.89 12.62 13.33
N ILE A 17 -2.16 11.47 12.70
CA ILE A 17 -1.71 11.15 11.35
C ILE A 17 -2.56 11.92 10.34
N LYS A 18 -1.92 12.65 9.46
CA LYS A 18 -2.57 13.46 8.42
C LYS A 18 -2.57 12.80 7.05
N ALA A 19 -1.59 11.97 6.77
CA ALA A 19 -1.48 11.17 5.56
C ALA A 19 -0.59 9.95 5.80
N ILE A 20 -0.69 8.98 4.92
CA ILE A 20 0.20 7.81 4.87
C ILE A 20 0.84 7.78 3.49
N VAL A 21 2.17 7.66 3.44
CA VAL A 21 2.91 7.30 2.24
C VAL A 21 3.69 6.03 2.54
N ALA A 22 3.38 4.95 1.84
CA ALA A 22 3.99 3.65 2.06
C ALA A 22 4.69 3.16 0.78
N TRP A 23 5.98 2.92 0.88
CA TRP A 23 6.81 2.34 -0.18
C TRP A 23 6.92 0.85 0.04
N GLU A 24 6.33 0.08 -0.87
CA GLU A 24 6.29 -1.39 -0.84
C GLU A 24 6.02 -1.95 0.57
N PRO A 25 4.85 -1.66 1.17
CA PRO A 25 4.53 -2.19 2.49
C PRO A 25 4.46 -3.71 2.46
N GLY A 26 5.17 -4.32 3.41
CA GLY A 26 5.48 -5.75 3.34
C GLY A 26 4.45 -6.70 3.93
N ALA A 27 3.55 -6.25 4.81
CA ALA A 27 2.63 -7.18 5.50
C ALA A 27 1.58 -6.44 6.34
N MET A 28 0.65 -7.22 6.90
CA MET A 28 -0.29 -6.79 7.93
C MET A 28 -1.29 -5.71 7.49
N LEU A 29 -1.64 -5.63 6.20
CA LEU A 29 -2.72 -4.76 5.75
C LEU A 29 -4.01 -5.12 6.51
N PRO A 30 -4.64 -4.17 7.20
CA PRO A 30 -5.86 -4.45 7.97
C PRO A 30 -7.07 -4.54 7.06
N PHE A 31 -7.79 -5.65 7.09
CA PHE A 31 -9.07 -5.82 6.41
C PHE A 31 -10.20 -5.95 7.43
N PRO A 32 -11.40 -5.45 7.13
CA PRO A 32 -12.50 -5.50 8.09
C PRO A 32 -13.10 -6.90 8.17
N ASN A 33 -13.36 -7.39 9.38
CA ASN A 33 -13.89 -8.74 9.61
C ASN A 33 -15.41 -8.87 9.36
N ASP A 34 -16.08 -7.79 8.98
CA ASP A 34 -17.46 -7.79 8.45
C ASP A 34 -17.53 -8.09 6.94
N ARG A 35 -16.38 -8.41 6.34
CA ARG A 35 -16.23 -8.81 4.93
C ARG A 35 -15.51 -10.14 4.83
N PRO A 36 -15.69 -10.90 3.74
CA PRO A 36 -14.87 -12.06 3.46
C PRO A 36 -13.37 -11.73 3.46
N ARG A 37 -12.54 -12.70 3.82
CA ARG A 37 -11.09 -12.57 3.72
C ARG A 37 -10.70 -12.21 2.28
N PRO A 38 -9.70 -11.33 2.08
CA PRO A 38 -9.22 -11.03 0.73
C PRO A 38 -8.62 -12.30 0.09
N VAL A 39 -8.80 -12.43 -1.21
CA VAL A 39 -8.26 -13.53 -2.00
C VAL A 39 -7.41 -12.93 -3.11
N THR A 40 -6.21 -13.45 -3.29
CA THR A 40 -5.29 -13.10 -4.38
C THR A 40 -4.94 -14.34 -5.20
N ASP A 41 -4.34 -14.14 -6.36
CA ASP A 41 -3.81 -15.23 -7.19
C ASP A 41 -2.54 -15.85 -6.60
N PHE A 42 -1.98 -15.23 -5.56
CA PHE A 42 -0.74 -15.63 -4.93
C PHE A 42 -0.98 -16.22 -3.53
N PRO A 43 -0.22 -17.25 -3.14
CA PRO A 43 -0.36 -17.86 -1.82
C PRO A 43 0.35 -17.00 -0.75
N ASP A 44 -0.27 -15.92 -0.29
CA ASP A 44 0.26 -15.11 0.81
C ASP A 44 -0.76 -14.93 1.94
N GLU A 45 -0.63 -15.75 2.99
CA GLU A 45 -1.46 -15.65 4.19
C GLU A 45 -0.98 -14.58 5.18
N ARG A 46 0.22 -14.04 5.01
CA ARG A 46 0.84 -13.09 5.96
C ARG A 46 0.68 -11.63 5.55
N GLY A 47 0.23 -11.38 4.34
CA GLY A 47 0.09 -10.03 3.79
C GLY A 47 -0.97 -9.18 4.47
N PHE A 48 -1.92 -9.78 5.19
CA PHE A 48 -3.04 -9.08 5.81
C PHE A 48 -3.41 -9.60 7.20
N VAL A 49 -4.20 -8.79 7.92
CA VAL A 49 -4.85 -9.14 9.18
C VAL A 49 -6.31 -8.71 9.16
N MET A 50 -7.18 -9.47 9.83
CA MET A 50 -8.58 -9.08 9.98
C MET A 50 -8.75 -8.25 11.25
N VAL A 51 -9.42 -7.10 11.13
CA VAL A 51 -9.66 -6.17 12.24
C VAL A 51 -11.14 -5.84 12.38
N ALA A 52 -11.53 -5.31 13.54
CA ALA A 52 -12.89 -4.83 13.74
C ALA A 52 -13.22 -3.68 12.76
N PRO A 53 -14.47 -3.58 12.27
CA PRO A 53 -14.87 -2.56 11.30
C PRO A 53 -14.58 -1.12 11.77
N GLU A 54 -14.69 -0.86 13.05
CA GLU A 54 -14.41 0.45 13.67
C GLU A 54 -12.93 0.82 13.58
N VAL A 55 -12.04 -0.18 13.70
CA VAL A 55 -10.59 0.00 13.52
C VAL A 55 -10.29 0.27 12.05
N PHE A 56 -10.92 -0.50 11.15
CA PHE A 56 -10.75 -0.32 9.72
C PHE A 56 -11.24 1.06 9.26
N GLN A 57 -12.36 1.54 9.80
CA GLN A 57 -12.95 2.83 9.41
C GLN A 57 -12.01 4.02 9.66
N LYS A 58 -11.06 3.93 10.60
CA LYS A 58 -10.07 4.99 10.83
C LYS A 58 -9.20 5.27 9.59
N PHE A 59 -8.96 4.26 8.76
CA PHE A 59 -8.18 4.42 7.53
C PHE A 59 -8.92 5.23 6.47
N ALA A 60 -10.25 5.21 6.46
CA ALA A 60 -11.05 6.00 5.53
C ALA A 60 -10.93 7.52 5.77
N GLY A 61 -10.51 7.94 6.97
CA GLY A 61 -10.27 9.35 7.29
C GLY A 61 -8.86 9.85 6.95
N ILE A 62 -7.97 9.01 6.39
CA ILE A 62 -6.55 9.36 6.20
C ILE A 62 -6.17 9.14 4.73
N PRO A 63 -5.88 10.19 3.97
CA PRO A 63 -5.36 10.05 2.61
C PRO A 63 -4.12 9.14 2.61
N THR A 64 -4.11 8.16 1.72
CA THR A 64 -3.06 7.14 1.70
C THR A 64 -2.54 6.93 0.28
N LEU A 65 -1.22 6.99 0.13
CA LEU A 65 -0.49 6.64 -1.09
C LEU A 65 0.34 5.39 -0.83
N ILE A 66 0.17 4.36 -1.65
CA ILE A 66 0.99 3.15 -1.63
C ILE A 66 1.69 3.04 -2.98
N ILE A 67 3.00 2.86 -2.96
CA ILE A 67 3.81 2.80 -4.17
C ILE A 67 4.58 1.48 -4.20
N TYR A 68 4.48 0.78 -5.33
CA TYR A 68 5.22 -0.44 -5.63
C TYR A 68 6.17 -0.23 -6.81
N GLY A 69 7.38 -0.76 -6.69
CA GLY A 69 8.42 -0.72 -7.72
C GLY A 69 8.19 -1.65 -8.89
N ASP A 70 9.26 -1.95 -9.61
CA ASP A 70 9.28 -2.92 -10.72
C ASP A 70 9.58 -4.35 -10.19
N TYR A 71 9.72 -5.31 -11.07
CA TYR A 71 10.08 -6.72 -10.78
C TYR A 71 9.05 -7.49 -9.94
N ILE A 72 7.82 -7.00 -9.83
CA ILE A 72 6.72 -7.67 -9.16
C ILE A 72 5.97 -8.53 -10.17
N PRO A 73 5.81 -9.84 -9.95
CA PRO A 73 5.20 -10.72 -10.94
C PRO A 73 3.69 -10.50 -11.05
N ASP A 74 3.18 -10.52 -12.27
CA ASP A 74 1.73 -10.46 -12.54
C ASP A 74 1.01 -11.79 -12.25
N LYS A 75 1.77 -12.89 -12.24
CA LYS A 75 1.27 -14.26 -11.99
C LYS A 75 2.27 -15.03 -11.14
N PRO A 76 1.81 -16.03 -10.37
CA PRO A 76 2.71 -16.88 -9.60
C PRO A 76 3.82 -17.48 -10.48
N SER A 77 5.06 -17.26 -10.06
CA SER A 77 6.26 -17.75 -10.73
C SER A 77 6.72 -19.10 -10.21
N GLY A 78 6.20 -19.53 -9.06
CA GLY A 78 6.64 -20.68 -8.30
C GLY A 78 7.85 -20.40 -7.39
N ASN A 79 8.32 -19.15 -7.33
CA ASN A 79 9.31 -18.71 -6.36
C ASN A 79 8.60 -17.93 -5.23
N PRO A 80 8.47 -18.50 -4.02
CA PRO A 80 7.71 -17.88 -2.93
C PRO A 80 8.21 -16.49 -2.54
N GLU A 81 9.52 -16.21 -2.62
CA GLU A 81 10.11 -14.92 -2.25
C GLU A 81 9.73 -13.81 -3.24
N VAL A 82 9.55 -14.17 -4.49
CA VAL A 82 9.11 -13.25 -5.56
C VAL A 82 7.59 -13.13 -5.54
N ASP A 83 6.91 -14.26 -5.43
CA ASP A 83 5.45 -14.35 -5.50
C ASP A 83 4.75 -13.60 -4.35
N GLU A 84 5.37 -13.53 -3.17
CA GLU A 84 4.81 -12.77 -2.06
C GLU A 84 4.59 -11.28 -2.41
N TRP A 85 5.42 -10.68 -3.26
CA TRP A 85 5.28 -9.28 -3.69
C TRP A 85 4.12 -9.08 -4.66
N GLY A 86 3.87 -10.05 -5.55
CA GLY A 86 2.66 -10.08 -6.36
C GLY A 86 1.39 -10.12 -5.51
N GLY A 87 1.38 -10.98 -4.49
CA GLY A 87 0.29 -11.05 -3.53
C GLY A 87 0.08 -9.75 -2.77
N ARG A 88 1.14 -9.10 -2.33
CA ARG A 88 1.07 -7.81 -1.61
C ARG A 88 0.56 -6.66 -2.45
N LEU A 89 0.97 -6.58 -3.72
CA LEU A 89 0.41 -5.60 -4.65
C LEU A 89 -1.09 -5.83 -4.86
N GLN A 90 -1.51 -7.07 -5.07
CA GLN A 90 -2.93 -7.40 -5.21
C GLN A 90 -3.72 -7.08 -3.92
N LEU A 91 -3.19 -7.44 -2.75
CA LEU A 91 -3.81 -7.09 -1.47
C LEU A 91 -3.93 -5.57 -1.27
N ALA A 92 -2.91 -4.79 -1.64
CA ALA A 92 -2.97 -3.34 -1.55
C ALA A 92 -4.09 -2.75 -2.42
N ARG A 93 -4.29 -3.29 -3.63
CA ARG A 93 -5.39 -2.89 -4.51
C ARG A 93 -6.77 -3.25 -3.94
N LEU A 94 -6.92 -4.46 -3.41
CA LEU A 94 -8.15 -4.88 -2.74
C LEU A 94 -8.44 -4.02 -1.50
N TRP A 95 -7.41 -3.72 -0.73
CA TRP A 95 -7.53 -2.85 0.45
C TRP A 95 -7.93 -1.42 0.07
N ALA A 96 -7.30 -0.84 -0.95
CA ALA A 96 -7.64 0.47 -1.46
C ALA A 96 -9.12 0.53 -1.92
N ALA A 97 -9.56 -0.49 -2.66
CA ALA A 97 -10.94 -0.59 -3.10
C ALA A 97 -11.92 -0.63 -1.92
N GLU A 98 -11.61 -1.39 -0.85
CA GLU A 98 -12.49 -1.49 0.32
C GLU A 98 -12.48 -0.19 1.15
N VAL A 99 -11.33 0.46 1.35
CA VAL A 99 -11.24 1.74 2.05
C VAL A 99 -12.01 2.83 1.28
N ASN A 100 -11.80 2.90 -0.04
CA ASN A 100 -12.47 3.88 -0.90
C ASN A 100 -13.98 3.66 -0.97
N ARG A 101 -14.43 2.40 -0.99
CA ARG A 101 -15.86 2.06 -0.90
C ARG A 101 -16.51 2.58 0.40
N ARG A 102 -15.73 2.71 1.47
CA ARG A 102 -16.17 3.27 2.77
C ARG A 102 -15.96 4.78 2.90
N GLY A 103 -15.69 5.47 1.80
CA GLY A 103 -15.53 6.92 1.76
C GLY A 103 -14.11 7.40 2.00
N GLY A 104 -13.11 6.51 1.91
CA GLY A 104 -11.69 6.88 2.04
C GLY A 104 -11.06 7.36 0.74
N ASP A 105 -9.78 7.68 0.81
CA ASP A 105 -8.97 8.21 -0.27
C ASP A 105 -7.62 7.48 -0.30
N VAL A 106 -7.57 6.35 -0.97
CA VAL A 106 -6.37 5.53 -1.13
C VAL A 106 -6.01 5.41 -2.60
N THR A 107 -4.77 5.73 -2.92
CA THR A 107 -4.15 5.54 -4.22
C THR A 107 -3.07 4.47 -4.13
N VAL A 108 -3.09 3.49 -5.03
CA VAL A 108 -2.03 2.49 -5.20
C VAL A 108 -1.38 2.72 -6.56
N ILE A 109 -0.08 2.93 -6.56
CA ILE A 109 0.74 3.09 -7.75
C ILE A 109 1.65 1.87 -7.90
N HIS A 110 1.64 1.25 -9.06
CA HIS A 110 2.66 0.32 -9.52
C HIS A 110 3.49 1.07 -10.58
N LEU A 111 4.72 1.40 -10.26
CA LEU A 111 5.55 2.32 -11.04
C LEU A 111 5.66 1.95 -12.54
N PRO A 112 5.76 0.65 -12.93
CA PRO A 112 5.72 0.26 -14.34
C PRO A 112 4.49 0.70 -15.12
N GLU A 113 3.34 0.86 -14.47
CA GLU A 113 2.09 1.31 -15.11
C GLU A 113 2.13 2.80 -15.44
N LEU A 114 3.01 3.57 -14.78
CA LEU A 114 3.29 4.97 -15.08
C LEU A 114 4.48 5.15 -16.02
N GLY A 115 5.10 4.04 -16.49
CA GLY A 115 6.25 4.08 -17.37
C GLY A 115 7.61 4.10 -16.66
N TYR A 116 7.65 4.10 -15.33
CA TYR A 116 8.90 3.97 -14.57
C TYR A 116 9.32 2.51 -14.51
N ARG A 117 10.55 2.23 -14.94
CA ARG A 117 11.10 0.88 -15.00
C ARG A 117 12.41 0.77 -14.23
N GLY A 118 12.69 -0.44 -13.72
CA GLY A 118 13.94 -0.75 -13.03
C GLY A 118 13.97 -0.29 -11.57
N ASN A 119 12.88 0.24 -11.01
CA ASN A 119 12.81 0.58 -9.59
C ASN A 119 12.82 -0.68 -8.74
N THR A 120 13.70 -0.68 -7.74
CA THR A 120 13.86 -1.77 -6.78
C THR A 120 12.81 -1.70 -5.68
N HIS A 121 12.97 -2.55 -4.65
CA HIS A 121 12.18 -2.50 -3.42
C HIS A 121 12.32 -1.15 -2.66
N PHE A 122 13.34 -0.36 -2.97
CA PHE A 122 13.60 0.94 -2.37
C PHE A 122 13.58 2.07 -3.41
N PRO A 123 12.44 2.39 -4.03
CA PRO A 123 12.36 3.36 -5.11
C PRO A 123 12.90 4.74 -4.73
N PHE A 124 12.79 5.12 -3.47
CA PHE A 124 13.32 6.38 -2.92
C PHE A 124 14.86 6.44 -2.84
N SER A 125 15.57 5.34 -3.09
CA SER A 125 17.04 5.26 -3.13
C SER A 125 17.59 4.82 -4.48
N ASP A 126 16.75 4.61 -5.47
CA ASP A 126 17.15 4.29 -6.84
C ASP A 126 17.68 5.53 -7.58
N LEU A 127 18.24 5.33 -8.77
CA LEU A 127 18.85 6.42 -9.55
C LEU A 127 17.87 7.54 -9.94
N ASN A 128 16.57 7.23 -10.02
CA ASN A 128 15.49 8.17 -10.29
C ASN A 128 14.76 8.63 -9.01
N ASN A 129 15.44 8.64 -7.87
CA ASN A 129 14.85 9.01 -6.58
C ASN A 129 14.25 10.41 -6.54
N VAL A 130 14.76 11.34 -7.34
CA VAL A 130 14.20 12.71 -7.47
C VAL A 130 12.80 12.64 -8.08
N GLU A 131 12.62 11.87 -9.15
CA GLU A 131 11.31 11.66 -9.78
C GLU A 131 10.33 11.00 -8.79
N MET A 132 10.82 10.10 -7.95
CA MET A 132 10.01 9.47 -6.89
C MET A 132 9.60 10.49 -5.82
N ALA A 133 10.50 11.40 -5.45
CA ALA A 133 10.20 12.50 -4.54
C ALA A 133 9.18 13.48 -5.13
N ASP A 134 9.31 13.80 -6.42
CA ASP A 134 8.37 14.66 -7.13
C ASP A 134 6.96 14.04 -7.17
N LEU A 135 6.86 12.76 -7.51
CA LEU A 135 5.59 12.03 -7.52
C LEU A 135 4.89 12.06 -6.15
N MET A 136 5.63 11.85 -5.07
CA MET A 136 5.11 11.97 -3.70
C MET A 136 4.70 13.41 -3.38
N SER A 137 5.52 14.38 -3.78
CA SER A 137 5.29 15.81 -3.53
C SER A 137 4.04 16.31 -4.23
N GLU A 138 3.85 15.93 -5.49
CA GLU A 138 2.64 16.25 -6.26
C GLU A 138 1.39 15.67 -5.59
N TRP A 139 1.44 14.43 -5.17
CA TRP A 139 0.33 13.80 -4.44
C TRP A 139 0.02 14.53 -3.13
N LEU A 140 1.04 14.89 -2.33
CA LEU A 140 0.85 15.67 -1.09
C LEU A 140 0.20 17.02 -1.37
N LYS A 141 0.61 17.70 -2.45
CA LYS A 141 0.03 18.96 -2.90
C LYS A 141 -1.44 18.82 -3.29
N GLU A 142 -1.79 17.78 -4.05
CA GLU A 142 -3.19 17.49 -4.39
C GLU A 142 -4.07 17.29 -3.15
N LYS A 143 -3.50 16.74 -2.06
CA LYS A 143 -4.19 16.57 -0.77
C LYS A 143 -4.14 17.82 0.13
N GLY A 144 -3.47 18.91 -0.30
CA GLY A 144 -3.29 20.12 0.49
C GLY A 144 -2.39 19.95 1.72
N LEU A 145 -1.42 19.02 1.63
CA LEU A 145 -0.52 18.62 2.72
C LEU A 145 0.94 19.06 2.48
N ASP A 146 1.17 19.94 1.56
CA ASP A 146 2.47 20.48 1.15
C ASP A 146 2.91 21.75 1.92
N ARG A 147 2.28 22.04 3.08
CA ARG A 147 2.48 23.25 3.91
C ARG A 147 3.32 22.99 5.14
#